data_da9da7fa41b43cc456b8650a381a5522
#
_entry.id   da9da7fa41b43cc456b8650a381a5522
#
_cell.length_a   1.000
_cell.length_b   1.000
_cell.length_c   1.000
_cell.angle_alpha   90.00
_cell.angle_beta   90.00
_cell.angle_gamma   90.00
#
_symmetry.space_group_name_H-M   'P 1'
#
loop_
_entity.id
_entity.type
_entity.pdbx_description
1 polymer ?
#
loop_
_entity_poly.entity_id
_entity_poly.type
_entity_poly.pdbx_seq_one_letter_code
_entity_poly.pdbx_strand_id
1 'polypeptide(L)'
;MTDFKTYFDLLNLYSDYAMVCDSDKWEQWPEFFVDSGTYRLQPRENFEQGLPLCLLALESKAMIRDRVYGVKETMYHDPYYQRHIVGTPRVISVERHIDGERIQSEANYTVIRTKYDGESTVFSVGYYRDVIVRKPEGLKLLSR
;
A
#
# COMPACT_ATOMS: atom_id res chain seq x y z
N MET A 1 -13.77 12.15 16.19
CA MET A 1 -12.59 11.53 16.84
C MET A 1 -12.56 10.06 16.48
N THR A 2 -11.41 9.55 16.08
CA THR A 2 -11.23 8.12 15.79
C THR A 2 -11.13 7.35 17.10
N ASP A 3 -11.91 6.28 17.24
CA ASP A 3 -11.80 5.43 18.42
C ASP A 3 -10.51 4.60 18.42
N PHE A 4 -10.12 4.14 19.61
CA PHE A 4 -8.87 3.39 19.78
C PHE A 4 -8.83 2.10 18.95
N LYS A 5 -9.94 1.38 18.87
CA LYS A 5 -10.00 0.13 18.10
C LYS A 5 -9.74 0.37 16.61
N THR A 6 -10.41 1.34 16.02
CA THR A 6 -10.21 1.70 14.61
C THR A 6 -8.76 2.11 14.34
N TYR A 7 -8.17 2.91 15.23
CA TYR A 7 -6.79 3.34 15.08
C TYR A 7 -5.81 2.15 15.21
N PHE A 8 -6.06 1.26 16.17
CA PHE A 8 -5.24 0.07 16.35
C PHE A 8 -5.34 -0.89 15.14
N ASP A 9 -6.55 -1.10 14.62
CA ASP A 9 -6.77 -1.89 13.40
C ASP A 9 -6.00 -1.29 12.20
N LEU A 10 -5.98 0.03 12.11
CA LEU A 10 -5.25 0.76 11.08
C LEU A 10 -3.73 0.57 11.20
N LEU A 11 -3.18 0.69 12.40
CA LEU A 11 -1.76 0.41 12.66
C LEU A 11 -1.38 -0.99 12.23
N ASN A 12 -2.20 -1.99 12.55
CA ASN A 12 -1.97 -3.36 12.15
C ASN A 12 -2.03 -3.54 10.63
N LEU A 13 -2.98 -2.90 9.95
CA LEU A 13 -3.07 -2.95 8.49
C LEU A 13 -1.77 -2.45 7.83
N TYR A 14 -1.25 -1.30 8.28
CA TYR A 14 -0.01 -0.75 7.74
C TYR A 14 1.20 -1.64 8.03
N SER A 15 1.28 -2.19 9.24
CA SER A 15 2.35 -3.09 9.65
C SER A 15 2.32 -4.40 8.86
N ASP A 16 1.16 -5.03 8.75
CA ASP A 16 1.00 -6.29 8.02
C ASP A 16 1.30 -6.12 6.53
N TYR A 17 0.86 -5.01 5.95
CA TYR A 17 1.16 -4.67 4.55
C TYR A 17 2.68 -4.58 4.30
N ALA A 18 3.38 -3.82 5.15
CA ALA A 18 4.83 -3.69 5.05
C ALA A 18 5.53 -5.05 5.21
N MET A 19 5.12 -5.86 6.18
CA MET A 19 5.70 -7.18 6.42
C MET A 19 5.52 -8.13 5.24
N VAL A 20 4.35 -8.14 4.61
CA VAL A 20 4.09 -8.98 3.44
C VAL A 20 4.98 -8.57 2.27
N CYS A 21 5.07 -7.28 1.98
CA CYS A 21 5.94 -6.77 0.92
C CYS A 21 7.42 -7.05 1.20
N ASP A 22 7.86 -6.90 2.46
CA ASP A 22 9.27 -7.06 2.84
C ASP A 22 9.70 -8.52 2.97
N SER A 23 8.74 -9.44 3.07
CA SER A 23 8.99 -10.89 3.18
C SER A 23 8.80 -11.64 1.86
N ASP A 24 8.68 -10.91 0.76
CA ASP A 24 8.48 -11.47 -0.60
C ASP A 24 7.23 -12.35 -0.74
N LYS A 25 6.26 -12.15 0.15
CA LYS A 25 4.98 -12.87 0.14
C LYS A 25 3.98 -12.16 -0.79
N TRP A 26 4.42 -11.90 -2.00
CA TRP A 26 3.67 -11.09 -2.97
C TRP A 26 2.29 -11.65 -3.32
N GLU A 27 2.10 -12.96 -3.23
CA GLU A 27 0.79 -13.60 -3.43
C GLU A 27 -0.25 -13.18 -2.37
N GLN A 28 0.18 -12.67 -1.22
CA GLN A 28 -0.70 -12.15 -0.18
C GLN A 28 -1.02 -10.66 -0.37
N TRP A 29 -0.27 -9.94 -1.20
CA TRP A 29 -0.46 -8.51 -1.40
C TRP A 29 -1.86 -8.14 -1.93
N PRO A 30 -2.44 -8.84 -2.94
CA PRO A 30 -3.79 -8.55 -3.41
C PRO A 30 -4.88 -8.67 -2.34
N GLU A 31 -4.64 -9.50 -1.33
CA GLU A 31 -5.62 -9.74 -0.27
C GLU A 31 -5.84 -8.54 0.67
N PHE A 32 -4.97 -7.54 0.62
CA PHE A 32 -5.20 -6.26 1.30
C PHE A 32 -6.28 -5.41 0.64
N PHE A 33 -6.67 -5.71 -0.59
CA PHE A 33 -7.58 -4.90 -1.40
C PHE A 33 -8.95 -5.55 -1.52
N VAL A 34 -10.00 -4.72 -1.65
CA VAL A 34 -11.30 -5.17 -2.13
C VAL A 34 -11.24 -5.45 -3.63
N ASP A 35 -12.24 -6.15 -4.20
CA ASP A 35 -12.22 -6.55 -5.62
C ASP A 35 -12.09 -5.37 -6.57
N SER A 36 -12.76 -4.25 -6.28
CA SER A 36 -12.66 -2.99 -7.04
C SER A 36 -11.48 -2.11 -6.59
N GLY A 37 -10.60 -2.63 -5.76
CA GLY A 37 -9.46 -1.89 -5.19
C GLY A 37 -8.52 -1.38 -6.26
N THR A 38 -7.98 -0.20 -6.04
CA THR A 38 -7.02 0.44 -6.94
C THR A 38 -5.70 0.73 -6.23
N TYR A 39 -4.62 0.66 -7.00
CA TYR A 39 -3.28 1.03 -6.54
C TYR A 39 -2.64 1.95 -7.58
N ARG A 40 -2.14 3.10 -7.13
CA ARG A 40 -1.45 4.05 -7.99
C ARG A 40 -0.14 4.49 -7.37
N LEU A 41 0.90 4.49 -8.18
CA LEU A 41 2.19 5.11 -7.86
C LEU A 41 2.36 6.30 -8.80
N GLN A 42 2.33 7.50 -8.23
CA GLN A 42 2.32 8.73 -9.01
C GLN A 42 3.43 9.67 -8.54
N PRO A 43 4.20 10.29 -9.46
CA PRO A 43 5.14 11.33 -9.10
C PRO A 43 4.42 12.51 -8.42
N ARG A 44 5.07 13.08 -7.41
CA ARG A 44 4.51 14.16 -6.61
C ARG A 44 4.08 15.36 -7.47
N GLU A 45 4.92 15.75 -8.41
CA GLU A 45 4.61 16.89 -9.29
C GLU A 45 3.34 16.66 -10.10
N ASN A 46 3.16 15.47 -10.64
CA ASN A 46 1.95 15.14 -11.40
C ASN A 46 0.71 15.16 -10.51
N PHE A 47 0.81 14.64 -9.31
CA PHE A 47 -0.29 14.67 -8.36
C PHE A 47 -0.67 16.10 -7.96
N GLU A 48 0.30 16.93 -7.59
CA GLU A 48 0.08 18.32 -7.16
C GLU A 48 -0.49 19.21 -8.28
N GLN A 49 -0.14 18.93 -9.54
CA GLN A 49 -0.65 19.64 -10.71
C GLN A 49 -1.95 19.06 -11.26
N GLY A 50 -2.50 18.02 -10.65
CA GLY A 50 -3.71 17.36 -11.12
C GLY A 50 -3.54 16.61 -12.44
N LEU A 51 -2.31 16.25 -12.82
CA LEU A 51 -2.01 15.48 -14.03
C LEU A 51 -2.23 13.99 -13.77
N PRO A 52 -2.85 13.23 -14.69
CA PRO A 52 -3.26 11.84 -14.44
C PRO A 52 -2.14 10.82 -14.59
N LEU A 53 -0.95 11.19 -15.05
CA LEU A 53 0.12 10.25 -15.35
C LEU A 53 0.68 9.60 -14.09
N CYS A 54 0.66 8.26 -14.05
CA CYS A 54 1.21 7.44 -12.99
C CYS A 54 2.38 6.61 -13.52
N LEU A 55 3.33 6.28 -12.63
CA LEU A 55 4.37 5.27 -12.91
C LEU A 55 3.76 3.86 -12.93
N LEU A 56 2.75 3.64 -12.12
CA LEU A 56 2.00 2.39 -12.05
C LEU A 56 0.55 2.73 -11.70
N ALA A 57 -0.39 2.12 -12.42
CA ALA A 57 -1.81 2.24 -12.14
C ALA A 57 -2.47 0.87 -12.30
N LEU A 58 -3.03 0.36 -11.21
CA LEU A 58 -3.74 -0.91 -11.16
C LEU A 58 -5.17 -0.63 -10.73
N GLU A 59 -6.12 -0.91 -11.61
CA GLU A 59 -7.50 -0.43 -11.45
C GLU A 59 -8.45 -1.48 -10.85
N SER A 60 -7.93 -2.67 -10.50
CA SER A 60 -8.70 -3.74 -9.88
C SER A 60 -7.79 -4.72 -9.15
N LYS A 61 -8.37 -5.51 -8.25
CA LYS A 61 -7.65 -6.61 -7.58
C LYS A 61 -7.10 -7.62 -8.58
N ALA A 62 -7.80 -7.86 -9.69
CA ALA A 62 -7.31 -8.72 -10.77
C ALA A 62 -6.01 -8.17 -11.38
N MET A 63 -5.95 -6.88 -11.67
CA MET A 63 -4.73 -6.24 -12.16
C MET A 63 -3.60 -6.28 -11.13
N ILE A 64 -3.92 -6.17 -9.85
CA ILE A 64 -2.94 -6.30 -8.75
C ILE A 64 -2.34 -7.72 -8.75
N ARG A 65 -3.16 -8.75 -8.94
CA ARG A 65 -2.69 -10.14 -9.06
C ARG A 65 -1.77 -10.34 -10.27
N ASP A 66 -2.10 -9.75 -11.41
CA ASP A 66 -1.24 -9.80 -12.60
C ASP A 66 0.11 -9.14 -12.34
N ARG A 67 0.13 -8.05 -11.60
CA ARG A 67 1.38 -7.36 -11.21
C ARG A 67 2.26 -8.24 -10.32
N VAL A 68 1.65 -9.02 -9.42
CA VAL A 68 2.38 -9.97 -8.55
C VAL A 68 3.19 -10.96 -9.39
N TYR A 69 2.63 -11.48 -10.45
CA TYR A 69 3.35 -12.37 -11.36
C TYR A 69 4.60 -11.70 -11.95
N GLY A 70 4.46 -10.47 -12.45
CA GLY A 70 5.58 -9.71 -12.99
C GLY A 70 6.67 -9.41 -11.96
N VAL A 71 6.29 -9.08 -10.73
CA VAL A 71 7.25 -8.83 -9.62
C VAL A 71 8.04 -10.10 -9.30
N LYS A 72 7.38 -11.25 -9.21
CA LYS A 72 8.03 -12.53 -8.92
C LYS A 72 9.06 -12.89 -9.97
N GLU A 73 8.75 -12.73 -11.25
CA GLU A 73 9.69 -12.98 -12.33
C GLU A 73 10.90 -12.03 -12.27
N THR A 74 10.67 -10.77 -12.00
CA THR A 74 11.75 -9.77 -11.89
C THR A 74 12.69 -10.10 -10.74
N MET A 75 12.19 -10.54 -9.59
CA MET A 75 12.99 -10.91 -8.44
C MET A 75 13.91 -12.10 -8.69
N TYR A 76 13.53 -13.01 -9.57
CA TYR A 76 14.41 -14.13 -9.96
C TYR A 76 15.68 -13.65 -10.67
N HIS A 77 15.60 -12.53 -11.39
CA HIS A 77 16.69 -12.00 -12.19
C HIS A 77 17.50 -10.90 -11.50
N ASP A 78 16.88 -10.18 -10.55
CA ASP A 78 17.50 -9.09 -9.82
C ASP A 78 17.08 -9.13 -8.34
N PRO A 79 17.54 -10.11 -7.56
CA PRO A 79 17.13 -10.29 -6.19
C PRO A 79 17.62 -9.16 -5.28
N TYR A 80 16.79 -8.79 -4.31
CA TYR A 80 17.08 -7.77 -3.31
C TYR A 80 16.37 -8.08 -1.99
N TYR A 81 16.90 -7.52 -0.91
CA TYR A 81 16.18 -7.37 0.35
C TYR A 81 15.58 -5.98 0.41
N GLN A 82 14.45 -5.84 1.07
CA GLN A 82 13.86 -4.52 1.29
C GLN A 82 13.21 -4.40 2.65
N ARG A 83 13.07 -3.16 3.11
CA ARG A 83 12.30 -2.79 4.29
C ARG A 83 11.50 -1.53 4.02
N HIS A 84 10.21 -1.60 4.36
CA HIS A 84 9.33 -0.45 4.42
C HIS A 84 9.42 0.15 5.82
N ILE A 85 9.70 1.43 5.90
CA ILE A 85 9.60 2.21 7.13
C ILE A 85 8.38 3.11 6.96
N VAL A 86 7.31 2.81 7.69
CA VAL A 86 6.05 3.54 7.58
C VAL A 86 5.87 4.38 8.83
N GLY A 87 5.62 5.66 8.63
CA GLY A 87 5.34 6.59 9.70
C GLY A 87 3.96 6.33 10.34
N THR A 88 3.71 6.99 11.46
CA THR A 88 2.41 6.91 12.14
C THR A 88 1.29 7.37 11.20
N PRO A 89 0.26 6.56 10.97
CA PRO A 89 -0.84 6.94 10.10
C PRO A 89 -1.67 8.06 10.73
N ARG A 90 -2.12 8.94 9.87
CA ARG A 90 -3.04 10.03 10.23
C ARG A 90 -4.42 9.73 9.66
N VAL A 91 -5.43 9.68 10.51
CA VAL A 91 -6.82 9.55 10.08
C VAL A 91 -7.34 10.92 9.67
N ILE A 92 -7.77 11.04 8.42
CA ILE A 92 -8.32 12.28 7.86
C ILE A 92 -9.82 12.35 8.11
N SER A 93 -10.53 11.25 7.82
CA SER A 93 -11.98 11.16 8.04
C SER A 93 -12.42 9.72 8.24
N VAL A 94 -13.54 9.55 8.89
CA VAL A 94 -14.26 8.29 9.04
C VAL A 94 -15.72 8.55 8.69
N GLU A 95 -16.22 7.85 7.67
CA GLU A 95 -17.58 8.04 7.16
C GLU A 95 -18.28 6.69 6.99
N ARG A 96 -19.60 6.69 7.17
CA ARG A 96 -20.42 5.50 6.91
C ARG A 96 -20.94 5.53 5.48
N HIS A 97 -20.76 4.41 4.78
CA HIS A 97 -21.28 4.16 3.46
C HIS A 97 -22.08 2.84 3.45
N ILE A 98 -22.80 2.59 2.35
CA ILE A 98 -23.59 1.38 2.20
C ILE A 98 -22.74 0.10 2.22
N ASP A 99 -21.50 0.19 1.79
CA ASP A 99 -20.54 -0.93 1.74
C ASP A 99 -19.69 -1.09 3.01
N GLY A 100 -19.96 -0.27 4.03
CA GLY A 100 -19.27 -0.27 5.29
C GLY A 100 -18.67 1.09 5.67
N GLU A 101 -17.97 1.12 6.80
CA GLU A 101 -17.26 2.32 7.25
C GLU A 101 -16.04 2.56 6.36
N ARG A 102 -15.90 3.78 5.87
CA ARG A 102 -14.74 4.21 5.07
C ARG A 102 -13.85 5.13 5.91
N ILE A 103 -12.57 4.84 5.89
CA ILE A 103 -11.53 5.58 6.59
C ILE A 103 -10.60 6.17 5.52
N GLN A 104 -10.44 7.48 5.52
CA GLN A 104 -9.38 8.14 4.76
C GLN A 104 -8.18 8.32 5.68
N SER A 105 -7.03 7.85 5.25
CA SER A 105 -5.79 7.97 6.03
C SER A 105 -4.59 8.28 5.15
N GLU A 106 -3.58 8.85 5.78
CA GLU A 106 -2.29 9.16 5.17
C GLU A 106 -1.16 8.68 6.06
N ALA A 107 -0.06 8.24 5.46
CA ALA A 107 1.18 7.91 6.18
C ALA A 107 2.39 8.12 5.30
N ASN A 108 3.47 8.61 5.86
CA ASN A 108 4.75 8.68 5.16
C ASN A 108 5.37 7.30 5.08
N TYR A 109 6.13 7.04 4.01
CA TYR A 109 6.89 5.81 3.90
C TYR A 109 8.26 6.05 3.28
N THR A 110 9.19 5.16 3.60
CA THR A 110 10.49 5.03 2.97
C THR A 110 10.74 3.54 2.71
N VAL A 111 11.19 3.20 1.50
CA VAL A 111 11.61 1.84 1.18
C VAL A 111 13.11 1.84 1.01
N ILE A 112 13.80 1.02 1.80
CA ILE A 112 15.23 0.80 1.71
C ILE A 112 15.45 -0.56 1.04
N ARG A 113 16.32 -0.61 0.05
CA ARG A 113 16.72 -1.84 -0.63
C ARG A 113 18.19 -2.11 -0.48
N THR A 114 18.51 -3.40 -0.34
CA THR A 114 19.88 -3.90 -0.27
C THR A 114 19.99 -5.05 -1.28
N LYS A 115 20.89 -4.93 -2.25
CA LYS A 115 21.27 -6.07 -3.10
C LYS A 115 22.13 -7.04 -2.29
N TYR A 116 22.15 -8.32 -2.65
CA TYR A 116 22.78 -9.37 -1.84
C TYR A 116 24.25 -9.12 -1.54
N ASP A 117 24.96 -8.46 -2.44
CA ASP A 117 26.38 -8.13 -2.33
C ASP A 117 26.63 -6.61 -2.42
N GLY A 118 25.62 -5.81 -2.18
CA GLY A 118 25.67 -4.36 -2.33
C GLY A 118 25.35 -3.60 -1.05
N GLU A 119 25.39 -2.29 -1.16
CA GLU A 119 25.02 -1.38 -0.10
C GLU A 119 23.49 -1.22 0.00
N SER A 120 23.04 -0.80 1.18
CA SER A 120 21.66 -0.38 1.38
C SER A 120 21.44 1.02 0.81
N THR A 121 20.42 1.17 -0.01
CA THR A 121 20.07 2.46 -0.63
C THR A 121 18.60 2.77 -0.41
N VAL A 122 18.28 4.06 -0.40
CA VAL A 122 16.89 4.50 -0.42
C VAL A 122 16.34 4.25 -1.83
N PHE A 123 15.33 3.39 -1.92
CA PHE A 123 14.68 3.05 -3.18
C PHE A 123 13.51 3.97 -3.51
N SER A 124 12.69 4.30 -2.52
CA SER A 124 11.50 5.12 -2.71
C SER A 124 11.18 5.89 -1.43
N VAL A 125 10.75 7.13 -1.60
CA VAL A 125 10.27 8.00 -0.52
C VAL A 125 8.96 8.62 -0.97
N GLY A 126 7.95 8.57 -0.11
CA GLY A 126 6.67 9.16 -0.44
C GLY A 126 5.69 9.09 0.71
N TYR A 127 4.42 9.18 0.37
CA TYR A 127 3.35 8.98 1.33
C TYR A 127 2.17 8.27 0.68
N TYR A 128 1.48 7.49 1.50
CA TYR A 128 0.23 6.85 1.13
C TYR A 128 -0.94 7.82 1.34
N ARG A 129 -1.86 7.79 0.40
CA ARG A 129 -3.19 8.37 0.55
C ARG A 129 -4.20 7.27 0.32
N ASP A 130 -4.80 6.82 1.40
CA ASP A 130 -5.60 5.61 1.40
C ASP A 130 -7.07 5.90 1.63
N VAL A 131 -7.90 5.14 0.95
CA VAL A 131 -9.29 4.93 1.33
C VAL A 131 -9.44 3.47 1.73
N ILE A 132 -9.86 3.25 2.96
CA ILE A 132 -9.93 1.93 3.58
C ILE A 132 -11.40 1.65 3.92
N VAL A 133 -11.85 0.42 3.70
CA VAL A 133 -13.21 -0.02 4.00
C VAL A 133 -13.15 -1.08 5.11
N ARG A 134 -14.04 -0.95 6.09
CA ARG A 134 -14.22 -1.96 7.12
C ARG A 134 -15.12 -3.07 6.59
N LYS A 135 -14.56 -4.28 6.50
CA LYS A 135 -15.27 -5.49 6.12
C LYS A 135 -15.38 -6.44 7.34
N PRO A 136 -16.25 -7.47 7.28
CA PRO A 136 -16.33 -8.46 8.37
C PRO A 136 -14.99 -9.13 8.70
N GLU A 137 -14.16 -9.38 7.68
CA GLU A 137 -12.82 -9.97 7.82
C GLU A 137 -11.74 -8.97 8.27
N GLY A 138 -12.04 -7.68 8.36
CA GLY A 138 -11.10 -6.63 8.77
C GLY A 138 -11.04 -5.45 7.79
N LEU A 139 -10.05 -4.60 7.99
CA LEU A 139 -9.83 -3.45 7.11
C LEU A 139 -9.25 -3.87 5.77
N LYS A 140 -9.79 -3.32 4.67
CA LYS A 140 -9.31 -3.56 3.30
C LYS A 140 -9.13 -2.24 2.57
N LEU A 141 -8.15 -2.18 1.70
CA LEU A 141 -7.89 -1.03 0.84
C LEU A 141 -8.91 -0.97 -0.30
N LEU A 142 -9.60 0.16 -0.42
CA LEU A 142 -10.37 0.52 -1.61
C LEU A 142 -9.46 1.26 -2.60
N SER A 143 -8.56 2.11 -2.11
CA SER A 143 -7.54 2.75 -2.94
C SER A 143 -6.28 3.05 -2.13
N ARG A 144 -5.16 2.94 -2.79
CA ARG A 144 -3.85 3.36 -2.27
C ARG A 144 -3.07 4.05 -3.37
#